data_7efd508145932241513b610f80d007c2
#
_entry.id   7efd508145932241513b610f80d007c2
#
_cell.length_a   1.000
_cell.length_b   1.000
_cell.length_c   1.000
_cell.angle_alpha   90.00
_cell.angle_beta   90.00
_cell.angle_gamma   90.00
#
_symmetry.space_group_name_H-M   'P 1'
#
loop_
_entity.id
_entity.type
_entity.pdbx_description
1 polymer ?
#
loop_
_entity_poly.entity_id
_entity_poly.type
_entity_poly.pdbx_seq_one_letter_code
_entity_poly.pdbx_strand_id
1 'polypeptide(L)'
;SDNIIPICDDEYFDDDVTGRFVEFVRKVYGEDTLEENLKFVADALGGKGTPREVIRSYFLDDFYTDHLKTYQKRPIYWLFDSGKKNGFKALIYMHRYQRDLLARLRTDYVHEQQERYRTQLAQLGDAIDHASTSERVKLTKQQKKFQDQAAELQKYEEKVHHLADQNIEIDLDDGVKHNYELFADVLAKIK
;
A
#
# COMPACT_ATOMS: atom_id res chain seq x y z
N SER A 1 0.23 -11.99 -14.40
CA SER A 1 0.30 -10.82 -13.55
C SER A 1 0.43 -11.23 -12.09
N ASP A 2 1.21 -10.50 -11.38
CA ASP A 2 1.45 -10.68 -9.97
C ASP A 2 0.16 -10.46 -9.16
N ASN A 3 -0.08 -11.27 -8.14
CA ASN A 3 -1.25 -11.13 -7.26
C ASN A 3 -1.09 -9.99 -6.24
N ILE A 4 0.03 -9.32 -6.23
CA ILE A 4 0.37 -8.28 -5.24
C ILE A 4 -0.01 -6.91 -5.79
N ILE A 5 -0.84 -6.17 -5.06
CA ILE A 5 -1.31 -4.82 -5.45
C ILE A 5 -0.87 -3.83 -4.39
N PRO A 6 0.18 -3.02 -4.63
CA PRO A 6 0.62 -2.01 -3.68
C PRO A 6 -0.46 -0.95 -3.41
N ILE A 7 -0.50 -0.44 -2.19
CA ILE A 7 -1.28 0.74 -1.82
C ILE A 7 -0.30 1.77 -1.26
N CYS A 8 -0.14 2.88 -1.95
CA CYS A 8 0.85 3.90 -1.59
C CYS A 8 0.19 5.23 -1.24
N ASP A 9 0.85 6.02 -0.41
CA ASP A 9 0.44 7.40 -0.12
C ASP A 9 0.84 8.40 -1.22
N ASP A 10 1.64 7.94 -2.19
CA ASP A 10 2.04 8.70 -3.38
C ASP A 10 2.32 7.72 -4.53
N GLU A 11 2.64 8.21 -5.71
CA GLU A 11 2.91 7.40 -6.90
C GLU A 11 4.31 6.78 -6.87
N TYR A 12 4.49 5.72 -6.08
CA TYR A 12 5.76 4.98 -5.99
C TYR A 12 5.85 3.81 -6.97
N PHE A 13 4.73 3.18 -7.27
CA PHE A 13 4.63 2.06 -8.19
C PHE A 13 3.61 2.38 -9.28
N ASP A 14 3.94 2.09 -10.54
CA ASP A 14 3.05 2.34 -11.68
C ASP A 14 1.76 1.50 -11.62
N ASP A 15 1.84 0.34 -10.97
CA ASP A 15 0.76 -0.63 -10.86
C ASP A 15 0.11 -0.67 -9.47
N ASP A 16 0.18 0.42 -8.71
CA ASP A 16 -0.52 0.50 -7.43
C ASP A 16 -2.04 0.46 -7.61
N VAL A 17 -2.77 0.31 -6.50
CA VAL A 17 -4.24 0.18 -6.54
C VAL A 17 -4.91 1.37 -7.23
N THR A 18 -4.43 2.58 -7.01
CA THR A 18 -4.98 3.80 -7.64
C THR A 18 -4.74 3.81 -9.14
N GLY A 19 -3.53 3.49 -9.59
CA GLY A 19 -3.22 3.39 -11.01
C GLY A 19 -4.05 2.31 -11.70
N ARG A 20 -4.23 1.16 -11.08
CA ARG A 20 -5.10 0.07 -11.59
C ARG A 20 -6.56 0.49 -11.66
N PHE A 21 -7.06 1.23 -10.68
CA PHE A 21 -8.43 1.75 -10.69
C PHE A 21 -8.65 2.75 -11.83
N VAL A 22 -7.73 3.69 -12.02
CA VAL A 22 -7.77 4.65 -13.13
C VAL A 22 -7.80 3.92 -14.48
N GLU A 23 -6.94 2.91 -14.65
CA GLU A 23 -6.88 2.11 -15.88
C GLU A 23 -8.17 1.31 -16.10
N PHE A 24 -8.76 0.78 -15.05
CA PHE A 24 -10.07 0.12 -15.10
C PHE A 24 -11.16 1.07 -15.61
N VAL A 25 -11.25 2.27 -15.05
CA VAL A 25 -12.23 3.29 -15.47
C VAL A 25 -12.03 3.66 -16.94
N ARG A 26 -10.77 3.84 -17.37
CA ARG A 26 -10.43 4.13 -18.77
C ARG A 26 -10.90 3.03 -19.71
N LYS A 27 -10.67 1.77 -19.37
CA LYS A 27 -11.05 0.62 -20.21
C LYS A 27 -12.55 0.43 -20.30
N VAL A 28 -13.28 0.63 -19.22
CA VAL A 28 -14.73 0.38 -19.16
C VAL A 28 -15.53 1.52 -19.75
N TYR A 29 -15.15 2.77 -19.47
CA TYR A 29 -15.94 3.96 -19.82
C TYR A 29 -15.30 4.82 -20.91
N GLY A 30 -14.08 4.55 -21.32
CA GLY A 30 -13.35 5.27 -22.35
C GLY A 30 -12.47 6.41 -21.85
N GLU A 31 -11.52 6.78 -22.70
CA GLU A 31 -10.57 7.87 -22.41
C GLU A 31 -11.25 9.23 -22.36
N ASP A 32 -12.23 9.47 -23.25
CA ASP A 32 -12.87 10.78 -23.39
C ASP A 32 -13.64 11.24 -22.14
N THR A 33 -14.11 10.30 -21.33
CA THR A 33 -14.89 10.57 -20.11
C THR A 33 -14.10 10.29 -18.83
N LEU A 34 -12.83 9.95 -18.93
CA LEU A 34 -12.02 9.50 -17.79
C LEU A 34 -12.03 10.53 -16.65
N GLU A 35 -11.68 11.77 -16.93
CA GLU A 35 -11.58 12.79 -15.88
C GLU A 35 -12.93 13.11 -15.23
N GLU A 36 -14.02 13.10 -16.00
CA GLU A 36 -15.37 13.26 -15.47
C GLU A 36 -15.76 12.12 -14.54
N ASN A 37 -15.46 10.88 -14.93
CA ASN A 37 -15.76 9.70 -14.14
C ASN A 37 -14.93 9.65 -12.85
N LEU A 38 -13.65 10.00 -12.89
CA LEU A 38 -12.82 10.09 -11.70
C LEU A 38 -13.33 11.17 -10.74
N LYS A 39 -13.75 12.32 -11.27
CA LYS A 39 -14.35 13.38 -10.47
C LYS A 39 -15.65 12.93 -9.81
N PHE A 40 -16.51 12.21 -10.54
CA PHE A 40 -17.74 11.66 -9.99
C PHE A 40 -17.47 10.74 -8.80
N VAL A 41 -16.51 9.83 -8.92
CA VAL A 41 -16.10 8.92 -7.83
C VAL A 41 -15.56 9.72 -6.65
N ALA A 42 -14.67 10.67 -6.89
CA ALA A 42 -14.06 11.49 -5.85
C ALA A 42 -15.09 12.33 -5.09
N ASP A 43 -16.04 12.92 -5.80
CA ASP A 43 -17.13 13.69 -5.19
C ASP A 43 -18.02 12.78 -4.32
N ALA A 44 -18.30 11.56 -4.76
CA ALA A 44 -19.06 10.58 -3.98
C ALA A 44 -18.31 10.15 -2.70
N LEU A 45 -16.98 10.08 -2.73
CA LEU A 45 -16.16 9.78 -1.57
C LEU A 45 -16.04 10.97 -0.59
N GLY A 46 -16.24 12.20 -1.08
CA GLY A 46 -16.29 13.40 -0.24
C GLY A 46 -14.94 13.92 0.24
N GLY A 47 -13.83 13.48 -0.34
CA GLY A 47 -12.50 13.92 0.05
C GLY A 47 -12.10 15.29 -0.51
N LYS A 48 -10.96 15.79 -0.06
CA LYS A 48 -10.35 17.04 -0.54
C LYS A 48 -9.13 16.74 -1.40
N GLY A 49 -8.93 17.54 -2.45
CA GLY A 49 -7.82 17.42 -3.37
C GLY A 49 -8.27 17.04 -4.78
N THR A 50 -7.32 16.67 -5.62
CA THR A 50 -7.63 16.18 -6.97
C THR A 50 -8.38 14.85 -6.90
N PRO A 51 -9.14 14.48 -7.95
CA PRO A 51 -9.82 13.17 -7.96
C PRO A 51 -8.90 11.99 -7.68
N ARG A 52 -7.71 11.97 -8.25
CA ARG A 52 -6.72 10.89 -8.00
C ARG A 52 -6.22 10.87 -6.56
N GLU A 53 -5.98 12.02 -5.96
CA GLU A 53 -5.59 12.13 -4.54
C GLU A 53 -6.69 11.60 -3.60
N VAL A 54 -7.96 11.96 -3.87
CA VAL A 54 -9.11 11.49 -3.09
C VAL A 54 -9.25 9.98 -3.18
N ILE A 55 -9.14 9.41 -4.38
CA ILE A 55 -9.22 7.97 -4.61
C ILE A 55 -8.06 7.24 -3.93
N ARG A 56 -6.85 7.78 -4.02
CA ARG A 56 -5.66 7.25 -3.34
C ARG A 56 -5.85 7.21 -1.84
N SER A 57 -6.33 8.29 -1.25
CA SER A 57 -6.61 8.36 0.19
C SER A 57 -7.68 7.36 0.63
N TYR A 58 -8.70 7.15 -0.18
CA TYR A 58 -9.72 6.13 0.11
C TYR A 58 -9.12 4.73 0.19
N PHE A 59 -8.33 4.33 -0.78
CA PHE A 59 -7.68 3.01 -0.75
C PHE A 59 -6.70 2.86 0.41
N LEU A 60 -6.00 3.94 0.75
CA LEU A 60 -5.02 3.92 1.83
C LEU A 60 -5.68 3.79 3.21
N ASP A 61 -6.77 4.54 3.45
CA ASP A 61 -7.30 4.74 4.79
C ASP A 61 -8.63 4.02 5.05
N ASP A 62 -9.51 3.88 4.05
CA ASP A 62 -10.89 3.50 4.26
C ASP A 62 -11.30 2.18 3.59
N PHE A 63 -10.70 1.83 2.46
CA PHE A 63 -11.10 0.67 1.66
C PHE A 63 -11.13 -0.62 2.48
N TYR A 64 -10.10 -0.88 3.26
CA TYR A 64 -10.01 -2.17 3.97
C TYR A 64 -11.04 -2.27 5.10
N THR A 65 -11.38 -1.16 5.75
CA THR A 65 -12.47 -1.12 6.73
C THR A 65 -13.81 -1.46 6.06
N ASP A 66 -14.08 -0.91 4.89
CA ASP A 66 -15.31 -1.21 4.12
C ASP A 66 -15.32 -2.68 3.66
N HIS A 67 -14.19 -3.19 3.21
CA HIS A 67 -14.04 -4.59 2.82
C HIS A 67 -14.33 -5.54 4.00
N LEU A 68 -13.79 -5.25 5.18
CA LEU A 68 -14.03 -6.05 6.38
C LEU A 68 -15.51 -6.05 6.79
N LYS A 69 -16.19 -4.91 6.66
CA LYS A 69 -17.65 -4.83 6.93
C LYS A 69 -18.44 -5.67 5.94
N THR A 70 -18.13 -5.56 4.65
CA THR A 70 -18.81 -6.29 3.58
C THR A 70 -18.69 -7.80 3.76
N TYR A 71 -17.52 -8.28 4.16
CA TYR A 71 -17.22 -9.70 4.35
C TYR A 71 -17.32 -10.17 5.81
N GLN A 72 -17.96 -9.38 6.69
CA GLN A 72 -18.22 -9.75 8.10
C GLN A 72 -16.96 -10.22 8.84
N LYS A 73 -15.87 -9.46 8.68
CA LYS A 73 -14.53 -9.76 9.24
C LYS A 73 -13.90 -11.07 8.74
N ARG A 74 -14.32 -11.55 7.57
CA ARG A 74 -13.74 -12.69 6.88
C ARG A 74 -13.21 -12.26 5.51
N PRO A 75 -12.11 -11.48 5.46
CA PRO A 75 -11.65 -10.86 4.23
C PRO A 75 -11.12 -11.88 3.23
N ILE A 76 -11.54 -11.76 1.98
CA ILE A 76 -10.97 -12.51 0.84
C ILE A 76 -9.75 -11.78 0.24
N TYR A 77 -9.65 -10.48 0.45
CA TYR A 77 -8.43 -9.71 0.21
C TYR A 77 -7.69 -9.54 1.52
N TRP A 78 -6.40 -9.84 1.52
CA TRP A 78 -5.54 -9.61 2.67
C TRP A 78 -4.74 -8.34 2.48
N LEU A 79 -4.68 -7.52 3.53
CA LEU A 79 -3.88 -6.31 3.54
C LEU A 79 -2.59 -6.55 4.31
N PHE A 80 -1.48 -6.59 3.60
CA PHE A 80 -0.15 -6.49 4.19
C PHE A 80 0.06 -5.04 4.62
N ASP A 81 0.43 -4.82 5.88
CA ASP A 81 0.45 -3.50 6.51
C ASP A 81 1.61 -3.39 7.48
N SER A 82 2.52 -2.46 7.20
CA SER A 82 3.69 -2.22 8.05
C SER A 82 3.35 -1.47 9.34
N GLY A 83 2.27 -0.69 9.37
CA GLY A 83 1.82 0.02 10.56
C GLY A 83 1.30 1.44 10.28
N LYS A 84 1.22 2.23 11.34
CA LYS A 84 0.57 3.55 11.34
C LYS A 84 1.27 4.62 10.49
N LYS A 85 2.53 4.42 10.17
CA LYS A 85 3.29 5.37 9.36
C LYS A 85 3.08 5.18 7.85
N ASN A 86 2.38 4.12 7.46
CA ASN A 86 2.17 3.76 6.06
C ASN A 86 3.50 3.53 5.31
N GLY A 87 4.46 2.90 5.96
CA GLY A 87 5.73 2.55 5.32
C GLY A 87 5.54 1.62 4.13
N PHE A 88 4.61 0.66 4.25
CA PHE A 88 4.25 -0.27 3.18
C PHE A 88 2.84 -0.80 3.38
N LYS A 89 2.08 -0.88 2.30
CA LYS A 89 0.80 -1.59 2.23
C LYS A 89 0.66 -2.29 0.88
N ALA A 90 0.08 -3.49 0.89
CA ALA A 90 -0.27 -4.21 -0.33
C ALA A 90 -1.46 -5.13 -0.09
N LEU A 91 -2.31 -5.25 -1.11
CA LEU A 91 -3.42 -6.20 -1.14
C LEU A 91 -3.03 -7.46 -1.91
N ILE A 92 -3.51 -8.60 -1.43
CA ILE A 92 -3.53 -9.84 -2.20
C ILE A 92 -4.93 -10.45 -2.17
N TYR A 93 -5.25 -11.22 -3.21
CA TYR A 93 -6.44 -12.07 -3.24
C TYR A 93 -6.07 -13.44 -2.71
N MET A 94 -6.63 -13.86 -1.56
CA MET A 94 -6.20 -15.07 -0.85
C MET A 94 -6.31 -16.35 -1.69
N HIS A 95 -7.29 -16.43 -2.59
CA HIS A 95 -7.49 -17.60 -3.45
C HIS A 95 -6.39 -17.78 -4.51
N ARG A 96 -5.53 -16.77 -4.70
CA ARG A 96 -4.36 -16.82 -5.60
C ARG A 96 -3.05 -16.85 -4.84
N TYR A 97 -3.10 -17.11 -3.54
CA TYR A 97 -1.88 -17.25 -2.74
C TYR A 97 -1.04 -18.42 -3.25
N GLN A 98 0.27 -18.23 -3.29
CA GLN A 98 1.27 -19.25 -3.60
C GLN A 98 2.37 -19.19 -2.55
N ARG A 99 3.09 -20.31 -2.34
CA ARG A 99 4.13 -20.41 -1.31
C ARG A 99 5.24 -19.38 -1.42
N ASP A 100 5.54 -18.94 -2.64
CA ASP A 100 6.58 -17.95 -2.91
C ASP A 100 6.09 -16.49 -2.83
N LEU A 101 4.81 -16.27 -2.47
CA LEU A 101 4.22 -14.93 -2.48
C LEU A 101 4.94 -13.98 -1.55
N LEU A 102 5.27 -14.41 -0.32
CA LEU A 102 5.98 -13.56 0.64
C LEU A 102 7.41 -13.25 0.19
N ALA A 103 8.09 -14.21 -0.46
CA ALA A 103 9.40 -13.96 -1.02
C ALA A 103 9.35 -12.90 -2.13
N ARG A 104 8.34 -12.97 -3.01
CA ARG A 104 8.11 -11.96 -4.06
C ARG A 104 7.68 -10.62 -3.49
N LEU A 105 6.80 -10.61 -2.48
CA LEU A 105 6.42 -9.38 -1.77
C LEU A 105 7.65 -8.66 -1.23
N ARG A 106 8.55 -9.41 -0.60
CA ARG A 106 9.79 -8.90 -0.02
C ARG A 106 10.72 -8.34 -1.08
N THR A 107 11.07 -9.13 -2.10
CA THR A 107 12.10 -8.76 -3.09
C THR A 107 11.61 -7.74 -4.11
N ASP A 108 10.39 -7.86 -4.59
CA ASP A 108 9.89 -7.05 -5.70
C ASP A 108 9.19 -5.77 -5.24
N TYR A 109 8.73 -5.72 -3.99
CA TYR A 109 7.96 -4.58 -3.47
C TYR A 109 8.57 -3.95 -2.22
N VAL A 110 8.84 -4.73 -1.17
CA VAL A 110 9.37 -4.17 0.09
C VAL A 110 10.77 -3.60 -0.12
N HIS A 111 11.68 -4.35 -0.73
CA HIS A 111 13.03 -3.89 -1.00
C HIS A 111 13.05 -2.68 -1.94
N GLU A 112 12.19 -2.66 -2.94
CA GLU A 112 12.07 -1.52 -3.85
C GLU A 112 11.58 -0.27 -3.11
N GLN A 113 10.61 -0.41 -2.22
CA GLN A 113 10.12 0.71 -1.41
C GLN A 113 11.18 1.21 -0.44
N GLN A 114 11.96 0.33 0.17
CA GLN A 114 13.11 0.72 1.00
C GLN A 114 14.12 1.54 0.21
N GLU A 115 14.43 1.13 -1.02
CA GLU A 115 15.35 1.85 -1.90
C GLU A 115 14.81 3.23 -2.28
N ARG A 116 13.51 3.34 -2.55
CA ARG A 116 12.86 4.64 -2.82
C ARG A 116 12.97 5.59 -1.63
N TYR A 117 12.78 5.11 -0.41
CA TYR A 117 12.96 5.92 0.79
C TYR A 117 14.41 6.40 0.95
N ARG A 118 15.39 5.54 0.69
CA ARG A 118 16.81 5.93 0.73
C ARG A 118 17.10 7.04 -0.27
N THR A 119 16.64 6.90 -1.51
CA THR A 119 16.83 7.90 -2.56
C THR A 119 16.19 9.23 -2.19
N GLN A 120 14.96 9.21 -1.72
CA GLN A 120 14.24 10.42 -1.32
C GLN A 120 14.88 11.10 -0.12
N LEU A 121 15.34 10.35 0.86
CA LEU A 121 16.04 10.90 2.03
C LEU A 121 17.37 11.55 1.64
N ALA A 122 18.12 10.96 0.70
CA ALA A 122 19.34 11.56 0.17
C ALA A 122 19.05 12.90 -0.56
N GLN A 123 18.04 12.92 -1.41
CA GLN A 123 17.62 14.13 -2.12
C GLN A 123 17.15 15.24 -1.17
N LEU A 124 16.38 14.87 -0.13
CA LEU A 124 15.92 15.82 0.88
C LEU A 124 17.07 16.38 1.72
N GLY A 125 18.08 15.55 2.06
CA GLY A 125 19.28 16.02 2.74
C GLY A 125 19.98 17.12 1.96
N ASP A 126 20.21 16.91 0.67
CA ASP A 126 20.81 17.91 -0.23
C ASP A 126 19.94 19.16 -0.34
N ALA A 127 18.64 19.00 -0.53
CA ALA A 127 17.70 20.11 -0.64
C ALA A 127 17.66 20.97 0.64
N ILE A 128 17.70 20.34 1.83
CA ILE A 128 17.72 21.03 3.12
C ILE A 128 18.97 21.88 3.28
N ASP A 129 20.14 21.37 2.86
CA ASP A 129 21.41 22.08 2.95
C ASP A 129 21.45 23.37 2.11
N HIS A 130 20.67 23.44 1.04
CA HIS A 130 20.60 24.57 0.12
C HIS A 130 19.32 25.40 0.26
N ALA A 131 18.43 25.06 1.19
CA ALA A 131 17.12 25.69 1.32
C ALA A 131 17.17 26.99 2.14
N SER A 132 16.25 27.90 1.86
CA SER A 132 15.93 29.04 2.72
C SER A 132 15.33 28.55 4.06
N THR A 133 15.28 29.43 5.06
CA THR A 133 14.74 29.10 6.38
C THR A 133 13.29 28.58 6.31
N SER A 134 12.45 29.23 5.49
CA SER A 134 11.03 28.84 5.34
C SER A 134 10.85 27.51 4.60
N GLU A 135 11.63 27.28 3.56
CA GLU A 135 11.64 26.00 2.82
C GLU A 135 12.16 24.86 3.67
N ARG A 136 13.19 25.12 4.48
CA ARG A 136 13.80 24.11 5.36
C ARG A 136 12.82 23.52 6.36
N VAL A 137 11.90 24.32 6.89
CA VAL A 137 10.86 23.83 7.80
C VAL A 137 9.98 22.77 7.13
N LYS A 138 9.54 23.04 5.90
CA LYS A 138 8.72 22.10 5.13
C LYS A 138 9.48 20.82 4.76
N LEU A 139 10.72 20.97 4.28
CA LEU A 139 11.57 19.85 3.88
C LEU A 139 11.94 18.97 5.07
N THR A 140 12.18 19.56 6.24
CA THR A 140 12.48 18.83 7.48
C THR A 140 11.30 17.98 7.93
N LYS A 141 10.07 18.49 7.82
CA LYS A 141 8.86 17.69 8.09
C LYS A 141 8.73 16.50 7.15
N GLN A 142 8.99 16.73 5.86
CA GLN A 142 8.96 15.68 4.86
C GLN A 142 10.06 14.63 5.11
N GLN A 143 11.26 15.07 5.46
CA GLN A 143 12.35 14.19 5.86
C GLN A 143 11.96 13.31 7.06
N LYS A 144 11.36 13.88 8.09
CA LYS A 144 10.90 13.16 9.27
C LYS A 144 9.87 12.09 8.90
N LYS A 145 8.92 12.42 8.03
CA LYS A 145 7.93 11.47 7.51
C LYS A 145 8.60 10.27 6.86
N PHE A 146 9.53 10.49 5.94
CA PHE A 146 10.25 9.41 5.25
C PHE A 146 11.16 8.61 6.19
N GLN A 147 11.79 9.24 7.16
CA GLN A 147 12.58 8.54 8.19
C GLN A 147 11.70 7.60 9.02
N ASP A 148 10.52 8.04 9.43
CA ASP A 148 9.57 7.24 10.20
C ASP A 148 9.04 6.06 9.36
N GLN A 149 8.73 6.31 8.10
CA GLN A 149 8.28 5.26 7.17
C GLN A 149 9.39 4.24 6.90
N ALA A 150 10.61 4.68 6.69
CA ALA A 150 11.76 3.81 6.48
C ALA A 150 12.06 2.94 7.70
N ALA A 151 11.99 3.51 8.90
CA ALA A 151 12.20 2.79 10.15
C ALA A 151 11.11 1.73 10.40
N GLU A 152 9.85 2.09 10.15
CA GLU A 152 8.73 1.14 10.23
C GLU A 152 8.91 -0.01 9.24
N LEU A 153 9.27 0.31 8.00
CA LEU A 153 9.46 -0.69 6.95
C LEU A 153 10.65 -1.62 7.23
N GLN A 154 11.71 -1.13 7.85
CA GLN A 154 12.84 -1.97 8.23
C GLN A 154 12.42 -3.08 9.21
N LYS A 155 11.63 -2.75 10.22
CA LYS A 155 11.09 -3.72 11.17
C LYS A 155 10.12 -4.69 10.51
N TYR A 156 9.31 -4.19 9.61
CA TYR A 156 8.34 -4.99 8.86
C TYR A 156 9.03 -5.98 7.92
N GLU A 157 10.09 -5.54 7.24
CA GLU A 157 10.89 -6.40 6.36
C GLU A 157 11.45 -7.63 7.09
N GLU A 158 11.91 -7.46 8.32
CA GLU A 158 12.39 -8.57 9.14
C GLU A 158 11.31 -9.61 9.40
N LYS A 159 10.08 -9.17 9.68
CA LYS A 159 8.93 -10.05 9.88
C LYS A 159 8.53 -10.78 8.60
N VAL A 160 8.49 -10.07 7.48
CA VAL A 160 8.21 -10.66 6.16
C VAL A 160 9.27 -11.68 5.79
N HIS A 161 10.53 -11.37 6.01
CA HIS A 161 11.65 -12.29 5.77
C HIS A 161 11.50 -13.59 6.57
N HIS A 162 11.21 -13.48 7.85
CA HIS A 162 11.02 -14.64 8.72
C HIS A 162 9.88 -15.56 8.21
N LEU A 163 8.75 -15.00 7.82
CA LEU A 163 7.63 -15.76 7.28
C LEU A 163 7.91 -16.29 5.87
N ALA A 164 8.62 -15.53 5.03
CA ALA A 164 8.99 -15.96 3.69
C ALA A 164 9.87 -17.22 3.70
N ASP A 165 10.81 -17.30 4.65
CA ASP A 165 11.69 -18.47 4.81
C ASP A 165 10.93 -19.75 5.20
N GLN A 166 9.73 -19.64 5.77
CA GLN A 166 8.92 -20.79 6.16
C GLN A 166 8.19 -21.43 4.97
N ASN A 167 8.08 -20.76 3.82
CA ASN A 167 7.35 -21.24 2.63
C ASN A 167 5.96 -21.80 3.00
N ILE A 168 5.16 -21.01 3.72
CA ILE A 168 3.88 -21.45 4.26
C ILE A 168 2.91 -21.80 3.12
N GLU A 169 2.33 -22.98 3.18
CA GLU A 169 1.18 -23.36 2.35
C GLU A 169 -0.10 -23.02 3.10
N ILE A 170 -1.14 -22.64 2.36
CA ILE A 170 -2.47 -22.50 2.93
C ILE A 170 -3.39 -23.57 2.35
N ASP A 171 -4.35 -24.00 3.16
CA ASP A 171 -5.47 -24.82 2.73
C ASP A 171 -6.75 -23.98 2.83
N LEU A 172 -7.39 -23.74 1.69
CA LEU A 172 -8.62 -22.93 1.65
C LEU A 172 -9.76 -23.57 2.44
N ASP A 173 -9.74 -24.90 2.60
CA ASP A 173 -10.73 -25.65 3.39
C ASP A 173 -10.61 -25.39 4.90
N ASP A 174 -9.45 -24.92 5.38
CA ASP A 174 -9.27 -24.52 6.79
C ASP A 174 -10.01 -23.21 7.15
N GLY A 175 -10.50 -22.50 6.15
CA GLY A 175 -11.28 -21.29 6.31
C GLY A 175 -10.44 -20.00 6.34
N VAL A 176 -11.12 -18.88 6.12
CA VAL A 176 -10.51 -17.55 5.98
C VAL A 176 -9.78 -17.14 7.24
N LYS A 177 -10.40 -17.33 8.40
CA LYS A 177 -9.83 -16.90 9.69
C LYS A 177 -8.53 -17.65 10.02
N HIS A 178 -8.52 -18.96 9.87
CA HIS A 178 -7.33 -19.78 10.15
C HIS A 178 -6.16 -19.38 9.24
N ASN A 179 -6.40 -19.27 7.95
CA ASN A 179 -5.37 -18.88 6.99
C ASN A 179 -4.84 -17.46 7.24
N TYR A 180 -5.72 -16.53 7.62
CA TYR A 180 -5.33 -15.17 7.99
C TYR A 180 -4.39 -15.14 9.21
N GLU A 181 -4.69 -15.94 10.21
CA GLU A 181 -3.90 -16.02 11.46
C GLU A 181 -2.47 -16.51 11.23
N LEU A 182 -2.22 -17.32 10.19
CA LEU A 182 -0.86 -17.76 9.84
C LEU A 182 0.08 -16.60 9.50
N PHE A 183 -0.48 -15.49 9.01
CA PHE A 183 0.27 -14.32 8.59
C PHE A 183 -0.03 -13.08 9.45
N ALA A 184 -0.58 -13.26 10.64
CA ALA A 184 -1.07 -12.17 11.49
C ALA A 184 0.00 -11.10 11.78
N ASP A 185 1.28 -11.48 11.88
CA ASP A 185 2.37 -10.55 12.19
C ASP A 185 2.62 -9.53 11.08
N VAL A 186 2.23 -9.82 9.85
CA VAL A 186 2.47 -8.98 8.67
C VAL A 186 1.18 -8.43 8.04
N LEU A 187 0.02 -8.89 8.49
CA LEU A 187 -1.27 -8.45 8.01
C LEU A 187 -1.89 -7.38 8.92
N ALA A 188 -2.78 -6.57 8.34
CA ALA A 188 -3.58 -5.60 9.09
C ALA A 188 -4.41 -6.30 10.16
N LYS A 189 -4.52 -5.66 11.32
CA LYS A 189 -5.35 -6.20 12.41
C LYS A 189 -6.83 -6.08 12.07
N ILE A 190 -7.56 -7.17 12.25
CA ILE A 190 -9.01 -7.19 12.13
C ILE A 190 -9.61 -6.75 13.46
N LYS A 191 -10.34 -5.62 13.46
CA LYS A 191 -11.02 -5.05 14.63
C LYS A 191 -12.51 -5.38 14.64
#